data_9ccc8b1dbb82afc558d27b99e3aa3f5b
#
_entry.id   9ccc8b1dbb82afc558d27b99e3aa3f5b
#
_cell.length_a   1.000
_cell.length_b   1.000
_cell.length_c   1.000
_cell.angle_alpha   90.00
_cell.angle_beta   90.00
_cell.angle_gamma   90.00
#
_symmetry.space_group_name_H-M   'P 1'
#
loop_
_entity.id
_entity.type
_entity.pdbx_description
1 polymer ?
#
loop_
_entity_poly.entity_id
_entity_poly.type
_entity_poly.pdbx_seq_one_letter_code
_entity_poly.pdbx_strand_id
1 'polypeptide(L)'
;MGRLVGKVNNEHPGAAILEVGVWRGGTAGIMAQQLSVLKSNATIYLADTFTGVAKAGEKDNFYSGGEHNDTSQQIVEDLLQHKSQYPNYKILKGIFPDETAHLVPPNEMFGICHIDVDVYDSAKDVLEWVWNKLVTGGVVVFDDYGFHSCTGVTRLVEEYRNYPDRMVIHNLNGHALMIKLK
;
A
#
# COMPACT_ATOMS: atom_id res chain seq x y z
N MET A 1 0.53 -8.04 -8.48
CA MET A 1 0.35 -6.57 -8.52
C MET A 1 0.14 -6.01 -9.94
N GLY A 2 1.01 -6.17 -10.93
CA GLY A 2 0.88 -5.53 -12.25
C GLY A 2 -0.46 -5.71 -12.97
N ARG A 3 -1.04 -6.91 -12.98
CA ARG A 3 -2.38 -7.13 -13.58
C ARG A 3 -3.49 -6.37 -12.86
N LEU A 4 -3.41 -6.25 -11.54
CA LEU A 4 -4.37 -5.46 -10.75
C LEU A 4 -4.29 -3.98 -11.13
N VAL A 5 -3.07 -3.43 -11.23
CA VAL A 5 -2.83 -2.05 -11.70
C VAL A 5 -3.46 -1.84 -13.08
N GLY A 6 -3.25 -2.76 -14.02
CA GLY A 6 -3.84 -2.68 -15.36
C GLY A 6 -5.36 -2.65 -15.34
N LYS A 7 -5.98 -3.54 -14.56
CA LYS A 7 -7.45 -3.59 -14.42
C LYS A 7 -8.00 -2.29 -13.82
N VAL A 8 -7.48 -1.87 -12.68
CA VAL A 8 -7.97 -0.68 -11.98
C VAL A 8 -7.75 0.59 -12.80
N ASN A 9 -6.60 0.74 -13.45
CA ASN A 9 -6.33 1.88 -14.32
C ASN A 9 -7.29 1.97 -15.52
N ASN A 10 -7.73 0.82 -16.07
CA ASN A 10 -8.72 0.80 -17.15
C ASN A 10 -10.12 1.19 -16.67
N GLU A 11 -10.51 0.80 -15.47
CA GLU A 11 -11.82 1.11 -14.89
C GLU A 11 -11.88 2.53 -14.30
N HIS A 12 -10.76 3.02 -13.76
CA HIS A 12 -10.63 4.33 -13.12
C HIS A 12 -9.36 5.05 -13.62
N PRO A 13 -9.35 5.54 -14.86
CA PRO A 13 -8.21 6.22 -15.43
C PRO A 13 -7.78 7.43 -14.59
N GLY A 14 -6.50 7.47 -14.19
CA GLY A 14 -5.96 8.55 -13.38
C GLY A 14 -6.16 8.43 -11.87
N ALA A 15 -6.91 7.44 -11.37
CA ALA A 15 -6.96 7.17 -9.93
C ALA A 15 -5.56 6.82 -9.42
N ALA A 16 -5.17 7.44 -8.30
CA ALA A 16 -3.84 7.28 -7.73
C ALA A 16 -3.63 5.88 -7.12
N ILE A 17 -2.37 5.54 -6.91
CA ILE A 17 -1.95 4.35 -6.17
C ILE A 17 -1.21 4.80 -4.92
N LEU A 18 -1.50 4.16 -3.78
CA LEU A 18 -0.76 4.32 -2.54
C LEU A 18 -0.06 3.00 -2.20
N GLU A 19 1.21 3.06 -1.89
CA GLU A 19 1.94 1.97 -1.24
C GLU A 19 2.48 2.48 0.09
N VAL A 20 2.25 1.72 1.16
CA VAL A 20 2.79 2.01 2.49
C VAL A 20 3.59 0.80 2.95
N GLY A 21 4.87 1.03 3.26
CA GLY A 21 5.88 -0.01 3.39
C GLY A 21 6.51 -0.31 2.03
N VAL A 22 7.40 0.55 1.59
CA VAL A 22 8.02 0.47 0.24
C VAL A 22 9.31 -0.34 0.27
N TRP A 23 9.98 -0.35 1.44
CA TRP A 23 11.26 -0.98 1.63
C TRP A 23 12.26 -0.63 0.52
N ARG A 24 12.63 -1.59 -0.34
CA ARG A 24 13.58 -1.39 -1.47
C ARG A 24 12.88 -1.11 -2.81
N GLY A 25 11.55 -0.91 -2.81
CA GLY A 25 10.79 -0.49 -3.99
C GLY A 25 10.42 -1.59 -4.97
N GLY A 26 10.47 -2.86 -4.58
CA GLY A 26 10.19 -3.97 -5.50
C GLY A 26 8.78 -3.90 -6.10
N THR A 27 7.77 -3.77 -5.27
CA THR A 27 6.36 -3.66 -5.69
C THR A 27 6.09 -2.31 -6.36
N ALA A 28 6.65 -1.21 -5.83
CA ALA A 28 6.62 0.11 -6.47
C ALA A 28 7.12 0.06 -7.92
N GLY A 29 8.25 -0.62 -8.16
CA GLY A 29 8.81 -0.78 -9.49
C GLY A 29 7.88 -1.53 -10.46
N ILE A 30 7.21 -2.60 -9.99
CA ILE A 30 6.23 -3.35 -10.79
C ILE A 30 5.02 -2.46 -11.14
N MET A 31 4.50 -1.70 -10.17
CA MET A 31 3.36 -0.79 -10.38
C MET A 31 3.74 0.32 -11.36
N ALA A 32 4.87 0.97 -11.16
CA ALA A 32 5.38 2.03 -12.01
C ALA A 32 5.63 1.56 -13.45
N GLN A 33 6.25 0.39 -13.62
CA GLN A 33 6.46 -0.20 -14.95
C GLN A 33 5.13 -0.48 -15.66
N GLN A 34 4.14 -1.01 -14.95
CA GLN A 34 2.83 -1.26 -15.54
C GLN A 34 2.14 0.02 -15.99
N LEU A 35 2.17 1.08 -15.17
CA LEU A 35 1.61 2.39 -15.55
C LEU A 35 2.37 3.02 -16.72
N SER A 36 3.69 2.86 -16.79
CA SER A 36 4.50 3.29 -17.93
C SER A 36 4.05 2.61 -19.23
N VAL A 37 3.87 1.27 -19.21
CA VAL A 37 3.37 0.50 -20.37
C VAL A 37 1.98 0.96 -20.80
N LEU A 38 1.12 1.27 -19.85
CA LEU A 38 -0.25 1.76 -20.10
C LEU A 38 -0.30 3.23 -20.53
N LYS A 39 0.82 3.95 -20.49
CA LYS A 39 0.90 5.41 -20.70
C LYS A 39 -0.06 6.17 -19.78
N SER A 40 -0.21 5.67 -18.56
CA SER A 40 -1.08 6.28 -17.53
C SER A 40 -0.48 7.57 -17.01
N ASN A 41 -1.33 8.45 -16.49
CA ASN A 41 -0.94 9.65 -15.76
C ASN A 41 -1.21 9.56 -14.25
N ALA A 42 -1.60 8.39 -13.74
CA ALA A 42 -1.88 8.17 -12.33
C ALA A 42 -0.65 8.47 -11.46
N THR A 43 -0.84 9.07 -10.29
CA THR A 43 0.25 9.31 -9.35
C THR A 43 0.43 8.08 -8.46
N ILE A 44 1.69 7.66 -8.22
CA ILE A 44 2.03 6.66 -7.21
C ILE A 44 2.58 7.40 -5.98
N TYR A 45 1.91 7.25 -4.84
CA TYR A 45 2.40 7.70 -3.55
C TYR A 45 3.09 6.54 -2.84
N LEU A 46 4.34 6.75 -2.43
CA LEU A 46 5.23 5.76 -1.86
C LEU A 46 5.61 6.18 -0.45
N ALA A 47 4.93 5.66 0.55
CA ALA A 47 5.12 6.02 1.94
C ALA A 47 5.98 4.98 2.66
N ASP A 48 7.07 5.44 3.28
CA ASP A 48 7.96 4.62 4.08
C ASP A 48 8.71 5.47 5.11
N THR A 49 8.99 4.92 6.25
CA THR A 49 9.85 5.58 7.26
C THR A 49 11.31 5.59 6.82
N PHE A 50 11.74 4.59 6.06
CA PHE A 50 13.14 4.25 5.76
C PHE A 50 13.99 4.02 7.02
N THR A 51 13.32 3.72 8.12
CA THR A 51 13.94 3.40 9.42
C THR A 51 13.42 2.07 10.00
N GLY A 52 12.59 1.36 9.22
CA GLY A 52 12.04 0.06 9.57
C GLY A 52 10.61 0.10 10.08
N VAL A 53 10.13 -1.04 10.56
CA VAL A 53 8.76 -1.23 11.05
C VAL A 53 8.43 -0.23 12.15
N ALA A 54 7.27 0.42 12.04
CA ALA A 54 6.76 1.40 12.99
C ALA A 54 5.45 0.91 13.63
N LYS A 55 5.17 1.35 14.87
CA LYS A 55 3.94 1.04 15.62
C LYS A 55 3.72 -0.45 15.91
N ALA A 56 4.78 -1.26 16.02
CA ALA A 56 4.65 -2.61 16.55
C ALA A 56 4.08 -2.58 17.98
N GLY A 57 3.13 -3.44 18.28
CA GLY A 57 2.38 -3.39 19.54
C GLY A 57 1.97 -4.77 20.07
N GLU A 58 1.08 -4.77 21.08
CA GLU A 58 0.64 -6.00 21.77
C GLU A 58 -0.12 -6.99 20.88
N LYS A 59 -0.60 -6.54 19.72
CA LYS A 59 -1.32 -7.39 18.77
C LYS A 59 -0.39 -8.12 17.81
N ASP A 60 0.90 -7.78 17.83
CA ASP A 60 1.92 -8.31 16.95
C ASP A 60 2.76 -9.32 17.71
N ASN A 61 3.10 -10.44 17.06
CA ASN A 61 3.78 -11.55 17.72
C ASN A 61 5.27 -11.68 17.38
N PHE A 62 5.74 -10.97 16.38
CA PHE A 62 7.08 -11.13 15.84
C PHE A 62 7.86 -9.82 15.78
N TYR A 63 7.25 -8.79 15.21
CA TYR A 63 7.87 -7.47 15.04
C TYR A 63 7.84 -6.67 16.35
N SER A 64 8.92 -5.96 16.62
CA SER A 64 9.10 -5.11 17.80
C SER A 64 9.42 -3.65 17.45
N GLY A 65 9.65 -3.37 16.17
CA GLY A 65 9.96 -2.06 15.63
C GLY A 65 11.41 -1.92 15.18
N GLY A 66 11.61 -1.29 14.03
CA GLY A 66 12.92 -1.06 13.43
C GLY A 66 13.43 -2.18 12.51
N GLU A 67 12.72 -3.30 12.36
CA GLU A 67 13.05 -4.32 11.37
C GLU A 67 12.90 -3.74 9.95
N HIS A 68 13.56 -4.37 8.95
CA HIS A 68 13.56 -3.90 7.55
C HIS A 68 14.14 -2.49 7.32
N ASN A 69 15.08 -2.06 8.17
CA ASN A 69 15.73 -0.74 8.07
C ASN A 69 16.91 -0.72 7.06
N ASP A 70 17.16 -1.83 6.37
CA ASP A 70 18.22 -1.98 5.35
C ASP A 70 17.79 -1.41 3.98
N THR A 71 17.22 -0.23 4.00
CA THR A 71 16.68 0.50 2.85
C THR A 71 16.94 2.00 2.94
N SER A 72 16.64 2.74 1.87
CA SER A 72 16.65 4.20 1.86
C SER A 72 15.81 4.74 0.71
N GLN A 73 15.41 6.01 0.82
CA GLN A 73 14.74 6.72 -0.26
C GLN A 73 15.53 6.66 -1.58
N GLN A 74 16.87 6.81 -1.51
CA GLN A 74 17.74 6.78 -2.69
C GLN A 74 17.68 5.44 -3.43
N ILE A 75 17.64 4.31 -2.70
CA ILE A 75 17.50 2.97 -3.30
C ILE A 75 16.21 2.88 -4.12
N VAL A 76 15.10 3.39 -3.60
CA VAL A 76 13.80 3.38 -4.29
C VAL A 76 13.83 4.29 -5.52
N GLU A 77 14.37 5.51 -5.39
CA GLU A 77 14.49 6.45 -6.50
C GLU A 77 15.36 5.88 -7.64
N ASP A 78 16.51 5.31 -7.31
CA ASP A 78 17.41 4.67 -8.28
C ASP A 78 16.71 3.52 -9.01
N LEU A 79 15.97 2.68 -8.28
CA LEU A 79 15.22 1.58 -8.87
C LEU A 79 14.17 2.10 -9.85
N LEU A 80 13.37 3.09 -9.46
CA LEU A 80 12.30 3.64 -10.29
C LEU A 80 12.86 4.32 -11.54
N GLN A 81 13.92 5.11 -11.42
CA GLN A 81 14.55 5.78 -12.53
C GLN A 81 15.15 4.80 -13.54
N HIS A 82 15.83 3.76 -13.07
CA HIS A 82 16.53 2.81 -13.96
C HIS A 82 15.62 1.72 -14.53
N LYS A 83 14.55 1.33 -13.82
CA LYS A 83 13.71 0.19 -14.22
C LYS A 83 12.37 0.57 -14.83
N SER A 84 11.65 1.53 -14.26
CA SER A 84 10.32 1.86 -14.73
C SER A 84 10.26 3.08 -15.63
N GLN A 85 11.16 4.05 -15.41
CA GLN A 85 11.17 5.35 -16.09
C GLN A 85 9.80 6.08 -15.96
N TYR A 86 9.00 5.72 -14.95
CA TYR A 86 7.71 6.34 -14.71
C TYR A 86 7.89 7.62 -13.89
N PRO A 87 7.48 8.80 -14.40
CA PRO A 87 7.83 10.07 -13.77
C PRO A 87 6.86 10.49 -12.65
N ASN A 88 5.63 9.93 -12.62
CA ASN A 88 4.57 10.42 -11.74
C ASN A 88 4.54 9.62 -10.43
N TYR A 89 5.58 9.77 -9.60
CA TYR A 89 5.59 9.23 -8.25
C TYR A 89 5.99 10.31 -7.23
N LYS A 90 5.59 10.11 -5.98
CA LYS A 90 5.94 10.95 -4.84
C LYS A 90 6.33 10.08 -3.67
N ILE A 91 7.51 10.31 -3.11
CA ILE A 91 7.95 9.63 -1.89
C ILE A 91 7.48 10.44 -0.68
N LEU A 92 6.85 9.75 0.25
CA LEU A 92 6.33 10.27 1.51
C LEU A 92 7.17 9.68 2.65
N LYS A 93 8.30 10.32 2.96
CA LYS A 93 9.24 9.83 3.97
C LYS A 93 8.74 10.16 5.38
N GLY A 94 8.35 9.15 6.13
CA GLY A 94 7.85 9.25 7.51
C GLY A 94 6.72 8.27 7.79
N ILE A 95 6.16 8.32 8.98
CA ILE A 95 5.03 7.48 9.38
C ILE A 95 3.76 7.96 8.68
N PHE A 96 3.17 7.07 7.88
CA PHE A 96 1.90 7.34 7.22
C PHE A 96 0.74 6.68 8.00
N PRO A 97 -0.40 7.37 8.21
CA PRO A 97 -0.72 8.72 7.74
C PRO A 97 -0.23 9.87 8.63
N ASP A 98 0.22 9.61 9.85
CA ASP A 98 0.40 10.59 10.92
C ASP A 98 1.28 11.78 10.52
N GLU A 99 2.43 11.50 9.89
CA GLU A 99 3.41 12.52 9.56
C GLU A 99 3.31 13.03 8.12
N THR A 100 2.83 12.18 7.19
CA THR A 100 3.00 12.46 5.76
C THR A 100 1.70 12.55 4.96
N ALA A 101 0.54 12.22 5.54
CA ALA A 101 -0.73 12.29 4.82
C ALA A 101 -1.08 13.71 4.32
N HIS A 102 -0.59 14.75 5.00
CA HIS A 102 -0.80 16.15 4.59
C HIS A 102 -0.11 16.51 3.25
N LEU A 103 0.83 15.69 2.78
CA LEU A 103 1.50 15.84 1.48
C LEU A 103 0.67 15.30 0.31
N VAL A 104 -0.40 14.55 0.60
CA VAL A 104 -1.36 14.05 -0.39
C VAL A 104 -2.47 15.10 -0.56
N PRO A 105 -2.82 15.48 -1.80
CA PRO A 105 -3.91 16.41 -2.04
C PRO A 105 -5.22 15.96 -1.35
N PRO A 106 -5.99 16.86 -0.73
CA PRO A 106 -7.20 16.48 0.00
C PRO A 106 -8.24 15.73 -0.85
N ASN A 107 -8.32 16.06 -2.13
CA ASN A 107 -9.28 15.47 -3.08
C ASN A 107 -8.69 14.31 -3.88
N GLU A 108 -7.50 13.81 -3.53
CA GLU A 108 -6.92 12.67 -4.21
C GLU A 108 -7.78 11.42 -3.98
N MET A 109 -8.03 10.68 -5.06
CA MET A 109 -8.79 9.44 -5.02
C MET A 109 -7.90 8.29 -5.47
N PHE A 110 -7.97 7.18 -4.75
CA PHE A 110 -7.13 6.02 -4.97
C PHE A 110 -7.89 4.87 -5.62
N GLY A 111 -7.26 4.24 -6.60
CA GLY A 111 -7.74 2.99 -7.18
C GLY A 111 -7.17 1.76 -6.44
N ILE A 112 -5.94 1.88 -5.96
CA ILE A 112 -5.23 0.82 -5.23
C ILE A 112 -4.54 1.43 -4.01
N CYS A 113 -4.63 0.70 -2.88
CA CYS A 113 -3.73 0.89 -1.74
C CYS A 113 -3.06 -0.45 -1.44
N HIS A 114 -1.72 -0.48 -1.45
CA HIS A 114 -0.91 -1.63 -1.04
C HIS A 114 -0.38 -1.36 0.37
N ILE A 115 -0.72 -2.22 1.32
CA ILE A 115 -0.33 -2.13 2.73
C ILE A 115 0.63 -3.29 3.02
N ASP A 116 1.89 -2.95 3.28
CA ASP A 116 3.00 -3.87 3.49
C ASP A 116 3.84 -3.35 4.67
N VAL A 117 3.25 -3.38 5.85
CA VAL A 117 3.77 -2.73 7.07
C VAL A 117 3.95 -3.69 8.24
N ASP A 118 3.68 -4.98 8.04
CA ASP A 118 3.91 -6.10 8.96
C ASP A 118 3.07 -6.11 10.25
N VAL A 119 2.56 -4.95 10.72
CA VAL A 119 1.99 -4.79 12.06
C VAL A 119 0.58 -4.19 12.05
N TYR A 120 -0.18 -4.51 13.11
CA TYR A 120 -1.60 -4.19 13.22
C TYR A 120 -1.89 -2.68 13.17
N ASP A 121 -1.25 -1.90 14.06
CA ASP A 121 -1.63 -0.49 14.23
C ASP A 121 -1.25 0.36 13.01
N SER A 122 -0.10 0.14 12.39
CA SER A 122 0.25 0.78 11.12
C SER A 122 -0.73 0.42 10.02
N ALA A 123 -1.05 -0.87 9.84
CA ALA A 123 -1.99 -1.32 8.80
C ALA A 123 -3.40 -0.74 9.01
N LYS A 124 -3.86 -0.66 10.27
CA LYS A 124 -5.16 -0.09 10.63
C LYS A 124 -5.24 1.39 10.28
N ASP A 125 -4.26 2.19 10.69
CA ASP A 125 -4.27 3.62 10.45
C ASP A 125 -4.27 3.95 8.95
N VAL A 126 -3.50 3.19 8.15
CA VAL A 126 -3.51 3.30 6.68
C VAL A 126 -4.87 2.95 6.10
N LEU A 127 -5.46 1.82 6.51
CA LEU A 127 -6.78 1.37 6.03
C LEU A 127 -7.85 2.43 6.34
N GLU A 128 -7.92 2.91 7.57
CA GLU A 128 -8.93 3.90 7.99
C GLU A 128 -8.77 5.22 7.25
N TRP A 129 -7.53 5.66 7.00
CA TRP A 129 -7.26 6.87 6.24
C TRP A 129 -7.66 6.75 4.76
N VAL A 130 -7.28 5.64 4.10
CA VAL A 130 -7.49 5.48 2.65
C VAL A 130 -8.92 5.12 2.29
N TRP A 131 -9.66 4.45 3.18
CA TRP A 131 -10.96 3.85 2.84
C TRP A 131 -11.96 4.85 2.23
N ASN A 132 -12.06 6.05 2.80
CA ASN A 132 -12.96 7.09 2.29
C ASN A 132 -12.44 7.76 1.00
N LYS A 133 -11.18 7.59 0.69
CA LYS A 133 -10.53 8.10 -0.53
C LYS A 133 -10.42 7.04 -1.64
N LEU A 134 -10.83 5.82 -1.37
CA LEU A 134 -10.82 4.75 -2.36
C LEU A 134 -12.04 4.90 -3.27
N VAL A 135 -11.85 4.76 -4.59
CA VAL A 135 -12.97 4.70 -5.55
C VAL A 135 -13.80 3.44 -5.33
N THR A 136 -15.07 3.44 -5.71
CA THR A 136 -15.89 2.21 -5.73
C THR A 136 -15.26 1.22 -6.72
N GLY A 137 -15.09 -0.04 -6.32
CA GLY A 137 -14.30 -1.03 -7.06
C GLY A 137 -12.79 -0.94 -6.83
N GLY A 138 -12.31 0.09 -6.10
CA GLY A 138 -10.93 0.20 -5.68
C GLY A 138 -10.54 -0.88 -4.68
N VAL A 139 -9.25 -1.17 -4.56
CA VAL A 139 -8.73 -2.34 -3.86
C VAL A 139 -7.66 -1.95 -2.85
N VAL A 140 -7.83 -2.38 -1.60
CA VAL A 140 -6.73 -2.44 -0.62
C VAL A 140 -6.14 -3.84 -0.66
N VAL A 141 -4.83 -3.93 -0.84
CA VAL A 141 -4.06 -5.18 -0.80
C VAL A 141 -3.27 -5.20 0.50
N PHE A 142 -3.49 -6.21 1.33
CA PHE A 142 -2.68 -6.50 2.51
C PHE A 142 -1.66 -7.57 2.14
N ASP A 143 -0.38 -7.22 2.10
CA ASP A 143 0.70 -8.14 1.69
C ASP A 143 0.90 -9.26 2.70
N ASP A 144 0.73 -8.95 3.96
CA ASP A 144 1.08 -9.80 5.10
C ASP A 144 -0.03 -10.72 5.61
N TYR A 145 -1.19 -10.73 4.97
CA TYR A 145 -2.33 -11.50 5.44
C TYR A 145 -2.07 -13.01 5.38
N GLY A 146 -2.20 -13.66 6.51
CA GLY A 146 -2.03 -15.12 6.64
C GLY A 146 -0.59 -15.56 6.94
N PHE A 147 0.38 -14.63 7.01
CA PHE A 147 1.74 -14.97 7.46
C PHE A 147 1.81 -15.13 8.97
N HIS A 148 2.54 -16.11 9.41
CA HIS A 148 2.72 -16.43 10.83
C HIS A 148 3.40 -15.28 11.61
N SER A 149 4.30 -14.53 10.96
CA SER A 149 4.96 -13.36 11.56
C SER A 149 4.06 -12.13 11.67
N CYS A 150 2.99 -12.05 10.88
CA CYS A 150 2.13 -10.87 10.75
C CYS A 150 0.70 -11.14 11.25
N THR A 151 0.59 -11.76 12.44
CA THR A 151 -0.72 -12.10 13.04
C THR A 151 -1.58 -10.88 13.30
N GLY A 152 -0.96 -9.72 13.57
CA GLY A 152 -1.66 -8.45 13.74
C GLY A 152 -2.40 -8.02 12.48
N VAL A 153 -1.77 -8.09 11.32
CA VAL A 153 -2.40 -7.77 10.02
C VAL A 153 -3.53 -8.75 9.70
N THR A 154 -3.31 -10.04 9.95
CA THR A 154 -4.35 -11.06 9.78
C THR A 154 -5.57 -10.74 10.65
N ARG A 155 -5.37 -10.42 11.92
CA ARG A 155 -6.43 -10.02 12.86
C ARG A 155 -7.18 -8.79 12.36
N LEU A 156 -6.48 -7.76 11.91
CA LEU A 156 -7.09 -6.56 11.37
C LEU A 156 -8.06 -6.87 10.22
N VAL A 157 -7.60 -7.64 9.24
CA VAL A 157 -8.43 -8.01 8.07
C VAL A 157 -9.69 -8.77 8.52
N GLU A 158 -9.56 -9.72 9.47
CA GLU A 158 -10.70 -10.47 10.01
C GLU A 158 -11.71 -9.58 10.76
N GLU A 159 -11.25 -8.57 11.49
CA GLU A 159 -12.11 -7.59 12.17
C GLU A 159 -12.92 -6.73 11.17
N TYR A 160 -12.34 -6.42 10.00
CA TYR A 160 -12.94 -5.52 9.02
C TYR A 160 -13.69 -6.24 7.88
N ARG A 161 -13.51 -7.55 7.69
CA ARG A 161 -14.01 -8.27 6.50
C ARG A 161 -15.54 -8.32 6.37
N ASN A 162 -16.27 -8.22 7.47
CA ASN A 162 -17.72 -8.39 7.49
C ASN A 162 -18.51 -7.08 7.35
N TYR A 163 -17.83 -5.94 7.12
CA TYR A 163 -18.53 -4.69 6.86
C TYR A 163 -19.26 -4.75 5.49
N PRO A 164 -20.49 -4.18 5.39
CA PRO A 164 -21.33 -4.35 4.19
C PRO A 164 -20.87 -3.54 2.97
N ASP A 165 -19.86 -2.69 3.15
CA ASP A 165 -19.29 -1.83 2.10
C ASP A 165 -18.08 -2.45 1.38
N ARG A 166 -17.73 -3.69 1.73
CA ARG A 166 -16.52 -4.34 1.22
C ARG A 166 -16.69 -5.84 0.96
N MET A 167 -15.83 -6.35 0.10
CA MET A 167 -15.64 -7.78 -0.11
C MET A 167 -14.15 -8.11 0.11
N VAL A 168 -13.87 -9.16 0.87
CA VAL A 168 -12.49 -9.62 1.14
C VAL A 168 -12.24 -10.96 0.47
N ILE A 169 -11.17 -11.03 -0.31
CA ILE A 169 -10.72 -12.24 -1.01
C ILE A 169 -9.30 -12.56 -0.55
N HIS A 170 -9.09 -13.77 -0.08
CA HIS A 170 -7.75 -14.32 0.18
C HIS A 170 -7.20 -14.95 -1.09
N ASN A 171 -6.05 -14.52 -1.57
CA ASN A 171 -5.48 -15.01 -2.83
C ASN A 171 -4.65 -16.30 -2.68
N LEU A 172 -4.61 -16.91 -1.51
CA LEU A 172 -3.89 -18.13 -1.14
C LEU A 172 -2.35 -18.06 -1.21
N ASN A 173 -1.81 -16.86 -1.49
CA ASN A 173 -0.37 -16.60 -1.54
C ASN A 173 0.09 -15.60 -0.47
N GLY A 174 -0.67 -15.49 0.64
CA GLY A 174 -0.33 -14.59 1.74
C GLY A 174 -0.84 -13.16 1.58
N HIS A 175 -1.78 -12.89 0.64
CA HIS A 175 -2.38 -11.56 0.50
C HIS A 175 -3.89 -11.62 0.72
N ALA A 176 -4.46 -10.56 1.30
CA ALA A 176 -5.88 -10.29 1.24
C ALA A 176 -6.15 -9.08 0.35
N LEU A 177 -7.18 -9.19 -0.48
CA LEU A 177 -7.71 -8.10 -1.27
C LEU A 177 -9.03 -7.66 -0.67
N MET A 178 -9.13 -6.40 -0.24
CA MET A 178 -10.36 -5.80 0.26
C MET A 178 -10.88 -4.82 -0.79
N ILE A 179 -12.00 -5.15 -1.41
CA ILE A 179 -12.59 -4.41 -2.52
C ILE A 179 -13.71 -3.54 -1.98
N LYS A 180 -13.70 -2.24 -2.30
CA LYS A 180 -14.76 -1.31 -1.93
C LYS A 180 -15.98 -1.51 -2.84
N LEU A 181 -17.16 -1.74 -2.25
CA LEU A 181 -18.39 -2.02 -2.99
C LEU A 181 -19.27 -0.78 -3.20
N LYS A 182 -19.16 0.22 -2.32
CA LYS A 182 -19.95 1.45 -2.36
C LYS A 182 -19.32 2.59 -1.57
#